data_a4809af0d361562f26195a99f04c75cc
#
_entry.id   a4809af0d361562f26195a99f04c75cc
#
_cell.length_a   1.000
_cell.length_b   1.000
_cell.length_c   1.000
_cell.angle_alpha   90.00
_cell.angle_beta   90.00
_cell.angle_gamma   90.00
#
_symmetry.space_group_name_H-M   'P 1'
#
loop_
_entity.id
_entity.type
_entity.pdbx_description
1 polymer ?
#
loop_
_entity_poly.entity_id
_entity_poly.type
_entity_poly.pdbx_seq_one_letter_code
_entity_poly.pdbx_strand_id
1 'polypeptide(L)'
;REDGSGTRGAFIELFGIEQKNDAGEKEDMTTDDAQITNSTSVMMTTVQGNPKAIGYISLGSLDESVVKAVEIDGAAPTVENVKAGTYKVVRPFNIATKGEASEAAQDFINFIMSADGQKVVSENGYITVDDAAPAYAASGVSGKVVVGGSSSVTPVMEKLKEAYMALNPDVTVEVQQSDSTT
;
A
#
# COMPACT_ATOMS: atom_id res chain seq x y z
N ARG A 1 -12.86 -4.95 3.62
CA ARG A 1 -12.58 -4.29 2.32
C ARG A 1 -13.43 -4.94 1.25
N GLU A 2 -13.69 -4.19 0.18
CA GLU A 2 -14.44 -4.60 -1.03
C GLU A 2 -13.74 -5.77 -1.77
N ASP A 3 -14.47 -6.43 -2.64
CA ASP A 3 -13.91 -7.44 -3.55
C ASP A 3 -12.89 -6.79 -4.48
N GLY A 4 -11.83 -7.55 -4.84
CA GLY A 4 -10.70 -7.03 -5.61
C GLY A 4 -9.70 -6.18 -4.82
N SER A 5 -9.95 -5.90 -3.54
CA SER A 5 -9.03 -5.17 -2.69
C SER A 5 -7.76 -5.98 -2.39
N GLY A 6 -6.59 -5.44 -2.74
CA GLY A 6 -5.31 -6.05 -2.39
C GLY A 6 -5.08 -6.16 -0.88
N THR A 7 -5.65 -5.24 -0.08
CA THR A 7 -5.62 -5.30 1.39
C THR A 7 -6.47 -6.47 1.91
N ARG A 8 -7.66 -6.73 1.29
CA ARG A 8 -8.48 -7.90 1.63
C ARG A 8 -7.75 -9.19 1.26
N GLY A 9 -7.23 -9.28 0.04
CA GLY A 9 -6.47 -10.44 -0.41
C GLY A 9 -5.29 -10.76 0.51
N ALA A 10 -4.52 -9.73 0.91
CA ALA A 10 -3.42 -9.89 1.86
C ALA A 10 -3.92 -10.42 3.22
N PHE A 11 -5.00 -9.85 3.75
CA PHE A 11 -5.56 -10.25 5.02
C PHE A 11 -6.01 -11.72 5.01
N ILE A 12 -6.83 -12.13 4.05
CA ILE A 12 -7.36 -13.49 3.99
C ILE A 12 -6.27 -14.54 3.73
N GLU A 13 -5.24 -14.20 2.93
CA GLU A 13 -4.12 -15.10 2.68
C GLU A 13 -3.22 -15.25 3.91
N LEU A 14 -2.77 -14.12 4.51
CA LEU A 14 -1.84 -14.15 5.64
C LEU A 14 -2.42 -14.77 6.91
N PHE A 15 -3.73 -14.66 7.10
CA PHE A 15 -4.42 -15.26 8.25
C PHE A 15 -5.03 -16.65 7.94
N GLY A 16 -4.85 -17.17 6.71
CA GLY A 16 -5.39 -18.47 6.32
C GLY A 16 -6.92 -18.53 6.25
N ILE A 17 -7.57 -17.39 6.03
CA ILE A 17 -9.02 -17.28 5.84
C ILE A 17 -9.39 -17.72 4.43
N GLU A 18 -8.51 -17.53 3.45
CA GLU A 18 -8.63 -18.08 2.11
C GLU A 18 -8.37 -19.58 2.16
N GLN A 19 -9.34 -20.39 1.74
CA GLN A 19 -9.26 -21.84 1.71
C GLN A 19 -9.51 -22.37 0.30
N LYS A 20 -9.12 -23.62 0.07
CA LYS A 20 -9.45 -24.30 -1.19
C LYS A 20 -10.74 -25.09 -1.01
N ASN A 21 -11.69 -24.92 -1.93
CA ASN A 21 -12.89 -25.75 -2.02
C ASN A 21 -12.56 -27.14 -2.60
N ASP A 22 -13.55 -28.01 -2.69
CA ASP A 22 -13.41 -29.38 -3.21
C ASP A 22 -12.94 -29.43 -4.67
N ALA A 23 -13.14 -28.37 -5.45
CA ALA A 23 -12.64 -28.22 -6.82
C ALA A 23 -11.18 -27.71 -6.87
N GLY A 24 -10.57 -27.36 -5.72
CA GLY A 24 -9.24 -26.81 -5.61
C GLY A 24 -9.16 -25.30 -5.89
N GLU A 25 -10.29 -24.64 -6.05
CA GLU A 25 -10.38 -23.19 -6.23
C GLU A 25 -10.29 -22.47 -4.89
N LYS A 26 -9.67 -21.28 -4.90
CA LYS A 26 -9.54 -20.42 -3.73
C LYS A 26 -10.89 -19.78 -3.40
N GLU A 27 -11.29 -19.84 -2.14
CA GLU A 27 -12.53 -19.29 -1.61
C GLU A 27 -12.24 -18.44 -0.37
N ASP A 28 -12.79 -17.22 -0.34
CA ASP A 28 -12.72 -16.32 0.81
C ASP A 28 -13.76 -16.74 1.86
N MET A 29 -13.31 -17.23 2.99
CA MET A 29 -14.14 -17.69 4.09
C MET A 29 -14.47 -16.58 5.11
N THR A 30 -14.32 -15.30 4.72
CA THR A 30 -14.76 -14.19 5.57
C THR A 30 -16.26 -14.30 5.82
N THR A 31 -16.70 -14.11 7.06
CA THR A 31 -18.13 -14.16 7.41
C THR A 31 -18.96 -13.13 6.63
N ASP A 32 -20.14 -13.52 6.21
CA ASP A 32 -21.13 -12.66 5.53
C ASP A 32 -21.63 -11.53 6.44
N ASP A 33 -21.48 -11.65 7.77
CA ASP A 33 -21.82 -10.62 8.74
C ASP A 33 -20.78 -9.48 8.80
N ALA A 34 -19.64 -9.62 8.12
CA ALA A 34 -18.59 -8.61 8.10
C ALA A 34 -19.05 -7.33 7.38
N GLN A 35 -18.78 -6.17 7.99
CA GLN A 35 -19.03 -4.89 7.34
C GLN A 35 -17.98 -4.64 6.26
N ILE A 36 -18.43 -4.46 5.03
CA ILE A 36 -17.58 -4.20 3.86
C ILE A 36 -17.55 -2.71 3.55
N THR A 37 -16.35 -2.15 3.36
CA THR A 37 -16.17 -0.76 2.94
C THR A 37 -14.97 -0.63 2.00
N ASN A 38 -15.06 0.28 1.05
CA ASN A 38 -13.97 0.70 0.17
C ASN A 38 -13.18 1.91 0.72
N SER A 39 -13.51 2.38 1.92
CA SER A 39 -12.90 3.55 2.57
C SER A 39 -12.18 3.16 3.85
N THR A 40 -10.91 3.50 3.92
CA THR A 40 -10.07 3.34 5.11
C THR A 40 -10.57 4.17 6.28
N SER A 41 -10.99 5.42 6.03
CA SER A 41 -11.53 6.33 7.06
C SER A 41 -12.84 5.80 7.64
N VAL A 42 -13.74 5.28 6.80
CA VAL A 42 -14.99 4.68 7.25
C VAL A 42 -14.72 3.46 8.11
N MET A 43 -13.75 2.61 7.75
CA MET A 43 -13.37 1.46 8.56
C MET A 43 -12.88 1.91 9.96
N MET A 44 -11.96 2.87 10.02
CA MET A 44 -11.46 3.38 11.31
C MET A 44 -12.57 3.98 12.18
N THR A 45 -13.44 4.80 11.59
CA THR A 45 -14.60 5.37 12.32
C THR A 45 -15.55 4.28 12.83
N THR A 46 -15.78 3.23 12.06
CA THR A 46 -16.62 2.10 12.46
C THR A 46 -16.02 1.37 13.67
N VAL A 47 -14.71 1.10 13.64
CA VAL A 47 -14.01 0.44 14.76
C VAL A 47 -13.98 1.37 15.99
N GLN A 48 -13.71 2.66 15.83
CA GLN A 48 -13.72 3.65 16.90
C GLN A 48 -15.09 3.72 17.62
N GLY A 49 -16.17 3.65 16.83
CA GLY A 49 -17.56 3.72 17.34
C GLY A 49 -18.05 2.43 17.98
N ASN A 50 -17.34 1.32 17.89
CA ASN A 50 -17.78 0.03 18.41
C ASN A 50 -16.63 -0.70 19.15
N PRO A 51 -16.65 -0.72 20.51
CA PRO A 51 -15.59 -1.33 21.32
C PRO A 51 -15.46 -2.86 21.15
N LYS A 52 -16.37 -3.49 20.43
CA LYS A 52 -16.33 -4.93 20.10
C LYS A 52 -15.90 -5.19 18.66
N ALA A 53 -15.68 -4.14 17.86
CA ALA A 53 -15.26 -4.29 16.49
C ALA A 53 -13.75 -4.48 16.38
N ILE A 54 -13.35 -5.28 15.41
CA ILE A 54 -11.98 -5.35 14.89
C ILE A 54 -12.00 -4.97 13.41
N GLY A 55 -10.91 -4.39 12.93
CA GLY A 55 -10.75 -4.06 11.52
C GLY A 55 -9.33 -4.30 11.07
N TYR A 56 -9.09 -4.30 9.78
CA TYR A 56 -7.75 -4.37 9.21
C TYR A 56 -7.50 -3.24 8.22
N ILE A 57 -6.26 -2.78 8.19
CA ILE A 57 -5.84 -1.58 7.47
C ILE A 57 -4.34 -1.70 7.13
N SER A 58 -3.88 -0.99 6.12
CA SER A 58 -2.44 -0.87 5.87
C SER A 58 -1.76 -0.01 6.95
N LEU A 59 -0.54 -0.36 7.32
CA LEU A 59 0.23 0.34 8.37
C LEU A 59 0.35 1.85 8.09
N GLY A 60 0.65 2.24 6.87
CA GLY A 60 0.77 3.65 6.48
C GLY A 60 -0.52 4.47 6.55
N SER A 61 -1.67 3.82 6.76
CA SER A 61 -2.96 4.49 6.95
C SER A 61 -3.45 4.42 8.39
N LEU A 62 -2.69 3.81 9.29
CA LEU A 62 -3.05 3.67 10.70
C LEU A 62 -2.93 5.02 11.41
N ASP A 63 -4.00 5.42 12.11
CA ASP A 63 -4.02 6.56 13.02
C ASP A 63 -4.28 6.05 14.45
N GLU A 64 -3.24 5.93 15.24
CA GLU A 64 -3.31 5.44 16.62
C GLU A 64 -4.00 6.43 17.59
N SER A 65 -4.26 7.66 17.16
CA SER A 65 -5.11 8.59 17.92
C SER A 65 -6.58 8.22 17.84
N VAL A 66 -6.97 7.44 16.82
CA VAL A 66 -8.37 7.06 16.52
C VAL A 66 -8.64 5.61 16.92
N VAL A 67 -7.74 4.69 16.61
CA VAL A 67 -7.89 3.25 16.86
C VAL A 67 -6.60 2.67 17.44
N LYS A 68 -6.71 1.60 18.21
CA LYS A 68 -5.56 0.89 18.77
C LYS A 68 -5.10 -0.20 17.80
N ALA A 69 -3.81 -0.19 17.46
CA ALA A 69 -3.18 -1.33 16.81
C ALA A 69 -3.08 -2.52 17.78
N VAL A 70 -3.29 -3.73 17.27
CA VAL A 70 -3.12 -4.96 18.07
C VAL A 70 -1.82 -5.67 17.70
N GLU A 71 -1.21 -6.28 18.68
CA GLU A 71 -0.06 -7.16 18.47
C GLU A 71 -0.50 -8.47 17.81
N ILE A 72 0.37 -9.01 16.97
CA ILE A 72 0.19 -10.33 16.34
C ILE A 72 1.36 -11.20 16.77
N ASP A 73 1.08 -12.35 17.37
CA ASP A 73 2.08 -13.25 17.94
C ASP A 73 3.05 -12.55 18.92
N GLY A 74 2.55 -11.54 19.65
CA GLY A 74 3.33 -10.75 20.62
C GLY A 74 4.23 -9.69 19.98
N ALA A 75 4.12 -9.45 18.68
CA ALA A 75 4.85 -8.38 17.98
C ALA A 75 3.89 -7.22 17.62
N ALA A 76 4.27 -6.00 17.98
CA ALA A 76 3.56 -4.79 17.58
C ALA A 76 3.83 -4.46 16.09
N PRO A 77 2.88 -3.85 15.36
CA PRO A 77 3.04 -3.47 13.95
C PRO A 77 3.89 -2.20 13.81
N THR A 78 5.16 -2.31 14.11
CA THR A 78 6.13 -1.21 13.97
C THR A 78 7.08 -1.46 12.82
N VAL A 79 7.67 -0.38 12.29
CA VAL A 79 8.68 -0.45 11.22
C VAL A 79 9.85 -1.36 11.63
N GLU A 80 10.30 -1.24 12.88
CA GLU A 80 11.40 -2.04 13.43
C GLU A 80 11.06 -3.52 13.44
N ASN A 81 9.86 -3.88 13.92
CA ASN A 81 9.41 -5.28 13.99
C ASN A 81 9.18 -5.89 12.60
N VAL A 82 8.72 -5.08 11.65
CA VAL A 82 8.60 -5.51 10.24
C VAL A 82 9.97 -5.75 9.63
N LYS A 83 10.91 -4.79 9.76
CA LYS A 83 12.28 -4.93 9.25
C LYS A 83 13.05 -6.07 9.93
N ALA A 84 12.81 -6.32 11.21
CA ALA A 84 13.38 -7.44 11.95
C ALA A 84 12.72 -8.79 11.61
N GLY A 85 11.59 -8.81 10.89
CA GLY A 85 10.83 -10.03 10.56
C GLY A 85 10.09 -10.66 11.73
N THR A 86 9.96 -9.96 12.87
CA THR A 86 9.19 -10.42 14.04
C THR A 86 7.69 -10.20 13.84
N TYR A 87 7.28 -9.09 13.20
CA TYR A 87 5.91 -8.90 12.76
C TYR A 87 5.73 -9.51 11.37
N LYS A 88 4.93 -10.57 11.27
CA LYS A 88 4.85 -11.41 10.06
C LYS A 88 3.73 -11.04 9.08
N VAL A 89 2.78 -10.21 9.49
CA VAL A 89 1.65 -9.81 8.65
C VAL A 89 2.08 -8.64 7.76
N VAL A 90 2.87 -8.96 6.73
CA VAL A 90 3.51 -7.99 5.85
C VAL A 90 3.37 -8.41 4.39
N ARG A 91 3.07 -7.45 3.51
CA ARG A 91 3.12 -7.62 2.05
C ARG A 91 3.83 -6.43 1.43
N PRO A 92 4.76 -6.65 0.48
CA PRO A 92 5.34 -5.55 -0.27
C PRO A 92 4.33 -4.98 -1.27
N PHE A 93 4.42 -3.68 -1.53
CA PHE A 93 3.84 -3.10 -2.74
C PHE A 93 4.79 -3.34 -3.90
N ASN A 94 4.25 -3.78 -5.01
CA ASN A 94 5.03 -4.05 -6.22
C ASN A 94 4.66 -3.04 -7.31
N ILE A 95 5.65 -2.65 -8.11
CA ILE A 95 5.43 -1.87 -9.32
C ILE A 95 5.42 -2.85 -10.50
N ALA A 96 4.41 -2.74 -11.37
CA ALA A 96 4.29 -3.53 -12.58
C ALA A 96 4.08 -2.61 -13.78
N THR A 97 4.67 -2.96 -14.92
CA THR A 97 4.47 -2.28 -16.21
C THR A 97 3.97 -3.27 -17.25
N LYS A 98 3.14 -2.80 -18.19
CA LYS A 98 2.72 -3.59 -19.33
C LYS A 98 3.74 -3.42 -20.47
N GLY A 99 4.70 -4.34 -20.55
CA GLY A 99 5.80 -4.22 -21.48
C GLY A 99 6.86 -3.22 -21.03
N GLU A 100 7.57 -2.60 -21.96
CA GLU A 100 8.58 -1.59 -21.65
C GLU A 100 7.90 -0.30 -21.16
N ALA A 101 8.42 0.25 -20.06
CA ALA A 101 7.98 1.54 -19.55
C ALA A 101 8.45 2.66 -20.51
N SER A 102 7.65 3.72 -20.64
CA SER A 102 8.13 4.94 -21.29
C SER A 102 9.29 5.55 -20.49
N GLU A 103 10.12 6.40 -21.12
CA GLU A 103 11.23 7.06 -20.45
C GLU A 103 10.77 7.80 -19.19
N ALA A 104 9.66 8.56 -19.27
CA ALA A 104 9.10 9.26 -18.13
C ALA A 104 8.59 8.30 -17.03
N ALA A 105 7.99 7.17 -17.41
CA ALA A 105 7.53 6.17 -16.43
C ALA A 105 8.72 5.47 -15.75
N GLN A 106 9.77 5.13 -16.51
CA GLN A 106 10.97 4.52 -15.94
C GLN A 106 11.69 5.50 -15.00
N ASP A 107 11.76 6.79 -15.38
CA ASP A 107 12.37 7.81 -14.55
C ASP A 107 11.60 8.02 -13.24
N PHE A 108 10.26 7.99 -13.30
CA PHE A 108 9.44 8.03 -12.09
C PHE A 108 9.65 6.79 -11.20
N ILE A 109 9.80 5.59 -11.79
CA ILE A 109 10.17 4.39 -11.03
C ILE A 109 11.54 4.55 -10.37
N ASN A 110 12.53 5.10 -11.10
CA ASN A 110 13.86 5.37 -10.57
C ASN A 110 13.81 6.36 -9.40
N PHE A 111 12.97 7.41 -9.50
CA PHE A 111 12.71 8.33 -8.38
C PHE A 111 12.13 7.59 -7.17
N ILE A 112 11.07 6.79 -7.34
CA ILE A 112 10.45 6.02 -6.24
C ILE A 112 11.49 5.16 -5.52
N MET A 113 12.38 4.51 -6.27
CA MET A 113 13.42 3.62 -5.74
C MET A 113 14.68 4.34 -5.25
N SER A 114 14.78 5.65 -5.42
CA SER A 114 15.91 6.47 -4.96
C SER A 114 15.81 6.82 -3.47
N ALA A 115 16.90 7.34 -2.88
CA ALA A 115 16.90 7.87 -1.52
C ALA A 115 15.82 8.94 -1.30
N ASP A 116 15.61 9.81 -2.29
CA ASP A 116 14.60 10.88 -2.23
C ASP A 116 13.18 10.32 -2.20
N GLY A 117 12.87 9.34 -3.06
CA GLY A 117 11.59 8.66 -3.08
C GLY A 117 11.37 7.81 -1.82
N GLN A 118 12.39 7.08 -1.36
CA GLN A 118 12.31 6.29 -0.13
C GLN A 118 12.13 7.17 1.11
N LYS A 119 12.66 8.39 1.11
CA LYS A 119 12.38 9.39 2.14
C LYS A 119 10.91 9.77 2.16
N VAL A 120 10.29 10.04 1.01
CA VAL A 120 8.84 10.30 0.92
C VAL A 120 8.05 9.11 1.45
N VAL A 121 8.43 7.89 1.11
CA VAL A 121 7.80 6.65 1.61
C VAL A 121 7.82 6.61 3.13
N SER A 122 8.98 6.81 3.77
CA SER A 122 9.11 6.75 5.23
C SER A 122 8.39 7.89 5.96
N GLU A 123 8.46 9.12 5.44
CA GLU A 123 7.78 10.29 6.01
C GLU A 123 6.25 10.17 5.99
N ASN A 124 5.71 9.30 5.14
CA ASN A 124 4.27 9.02 5.06
C ASN A 124 3.86 7.71 5.74
N GLY A 125 4.70 7.16 6.64
CA GLY A 125 4.37 6.01 7.47
C GLY A 125 4.46 4.65 6.76
N TYR A 126 5.05 4.60 5.58
CA TYR A 126 5.33 3.35 4.86
C TYR A 126 6.77 2.89 5.11
N ILE A 127 7.06 1.65 4.79
CA ILE A 127 8.36 1.04 5.06
C ILE A 127 9.21 1.07 3.78
N THR A 128 10.42 1.61 3.91
CA THR A 128 11.41 1.66 2.85
C THR A 128 11.88 0.26 2.46
N VAL A 129 12.14 0.05 1.17
CA VAL A 129 12.68 -1.23 0.65
C VAL A 129 14.21 -1.23 0.60
N ASP A 130 14.83 -0.06 0.51
CA ASP A 130 16.28 0.12 0.48
C ASP A 130 16.67 1.41 1.22
N ASP A 131 17.28 1.26 2.39
CA ASP A 131 17.78 2.38 3.19
C ASP A 131 19.12 2.94 2.67
N ALA A 132 19.77 2.25 1.73
CA ALA A 132 21.03 2.64 1.10
C ALA A 132 20.86 3.05 -0.38
N ALA A 133 19.63 3.31 -0.81
CA ALA A 133 19.34 3.71 -2.17
C ALA A 133 20.13 4.99 -2.56
N PRO A 134 20.60 5.11 -3.81
CA PRO A 134 21.29 6.32 -4.29
C PRO A 134 20.33 7.52 -4.36
N ALA A 135 20.87 8.72 -4.27
CA ALA A 135 20.11 9.93 -4.50
C ALA A 135 19.54 9.95 -5.93
N TYR A 136 18.36 10.56 -6.08
CA TYR A 136 17.76 10.75 -7.39
C TYR A 136 18.52 11.82 -8.19
N ALA A 137 18.74 11.53 -9.45
CA ALA A 137 19.28 12.51 -10.41
C ALA A 137 18.25 12.73 -11.52
N ALA A 138 17.71 13.96 -11.60
CA ALA A 138 16.73 14.31 -12.63
C ALA A 138 17.34 14.14 -14.03
N SER A 139 16.64 13.44 -14.91
CA SER A 139 17.11 13.09 -16.26
C SER A 139 16.64 14.06 -17.35
N GLY A 140 15.77 15.03 -16.99
CA GLY A 140 15.21 16.00 -17.95
C GLY A 140 14.20 15.38 -18.93
N VAL A 141 13.59 14.27 -18.57
CA VAL A 141 12.52 13.63 -19.36
C VAL A 141 11.25 14.47 -19.33
N SER A 142 10.39 14.26 -20.32
CA SER A 142 9.08 14.90 -20.41
C SER A 142 8.00 13.88 -20.77
N GLY A 143 6.75 14.19 -20.48
CA GLY A 143 5.62 13.37 -20.91
C GLY A 143 4.60 13.13 -19.81
N LYS A 144 3.70 12.17 -20.06
CA LYS A 144 2.64 11.79 -19.12
C LYS A 144 2.85 10.36 -18.60
N VAL A 145 2.73 10.20 -17.30
CA VAL A 145 2.74 8.90 -16.60
C VAL A 145 1.37 8.70 -15.96
N VAL A 146 0.75 7.56 -16.17
CA VAL A 146 -0.50 7.17 -15.50
C VAL A 146 -0.20 5.99 -14.58
N VAL A 147 -0.54 6.14 -13.31
CA VAL A 147 -0.33 5.12 -12.28
C VAL A 147 -1.69 4.68 -11.74
N GLY A 148 -2.00 3.40 -11.92
CA GLY A 148 -3.17 2.76 -11.29
C GLY A 148 -2.74 2.00 -10.04
N GLY A 149 -3.54 2.06 -8.99
CA GLY A 149 -3.24 1.32 -7.77
C GLY A 149 -4.38 1.29 -6.75
N SER A 150 -4.25 0.39 -5.77
CA SER A 150 -5.24 0.24 -4.72
C SER A 150 -5.30 1.46 -3.78
N SER A 151 -6.42 1.60 -3.06
CA SER A 151 -6.59 2.64 -2.03
C SER A 151 -5.51 2.60 -0.94
N SER A 152 -4.84 1.47 -0.74
CA SER A 152 -3.77 1.33 0.25
C SER A 152 -2.46 2.00 -0.18
N VAL A 153 -2.18 2.09 -1.49
CA VAL A 153 -0.96 2.71 -2.03
C VAL A 153 -1.19 4.13 -2.52
N THR A 154 -2.43 4.49 -2.84
CA THR A 154 -2.79 5.81 -3.38
C THR A 154 -2.25 6.98 -2.54
N PRO A 155 -2.36 6.99 -1.20
CA PRO A 155 -1.87 8.12 -0.40
C PRO A 155 -0.38 8.39 -0.56
N VAL A 156 0.47 7.36 -0.50
CA VAL A 156 1.91 7.52 -0.68
C VAL A 156 2.26 7.85 -2.14
N MET A 157 1.51 7.30 -3.11
CA MET A 157 1.75 7.57 -4.53
C MET A 157 1.45 9.03 -4.90
N GLU A 158 0.43 9.65 -4.29
CA GLU A 158 0.18 11.08 -4.46
C GLU A 158 1.34 11.93 -3.92
N LYS A 159 1.95 11.56 -2.79
CA LYS A 159 3.11 12.26 -2.24
C LYS A 159 4.37 12.06 -3.08
N LEU A 160 4.58 10.86 -3.59
CA LEU A 160 5.68 10.58 -4.53
C LEU A 160 5.51 11.38 -5.83
N LYS A 161 4.30 11.45 -6.38
CA LYS A 161 3.97 12.28 -7.53
C LYS A 161 4.27 13.76 -7.29
N GLU A 162 3.79 14.33 -6.17
CA GLU A 162 4.03 15.72 -5.79
C GLU A 162 5.54 16.03 -5.74
N ALA A 163 6.31 15.19 -5.04
CA ALA A 163 7.75 15.35 -4.88
C ALA A 163 8.49 15.19 -6.22
N TYR A 164 8.11 14.21 -7.03
CA TYR A 164 8.72 13.97 -8.34
C TYR A 164 8.48 15.10 -9.33
N MET A 165 7.23 15.56 -9.44
CA MET A 165 6.87 16.64 -10.37
C MET A 165 7.49 17.98 -9.98
N ALA A 166 7.81 18.19 -8.68
CA ALA A 166 8.56 19.37 -8.25
C ALA A 166 10.00 19.39 -8.80
N LEU A 167 10.60 18.23 -9.04
CA LEU A 167 11.94 18.07 -9.61
C LEU A 167 11.90 17.96 -11.15
N ASN A 168 10.78 17.54 -11.72
CA ASN A 168 10.60 17.27 -13.16
C ASN A 168 9.35 17.98 -13.69
N PRO A 169 9.39 19.31 -13.90
CA PRO A 169 8.21 20.11 -14.25
C PRO A 169 7.62 19.78 -15.63
N ASP A 170 8.39 19.13 -16.50
CA ASP A 170 7.96 18.71 -17.84
C ASP A 170 7.27 17.34 -17.86
N VAL A 171 7.15 16.69 -16.69
CA VAL A 171 6.42 15.42 -16.54
C VAL A 171 5.11 15.65 -15.80
N THR A 172 4.03 15.06 -16.32
CA THR A 172 2.74 15.00 -15.61
C THR A 172 2.47 13.59 -15.15
N VAL A 173 2.30 13.40 -13.83
CA VAL A 173 1.90 12.11 -13.24
C VAL A 173 0.43 12.18 -12.83
N GLU A 174 -0.36 11.23 -13.29
CA GLU A 174 -1.76 11.05 -12.90
C GLU A 174 -1.90 9.77 -12.08
N VAL A 175 -2.46 9.87 -10.88
CA VAL A 175 -2.73 8.72 -10.01
C VAL A 175 -4.20 8.38 -10.07
N GLN A 176 -4.51 7.12 -10.37
CA GLN A 176 -5.87 6.59 -10.45
C GLN A 176 -6.03 5.48 -9.42
N GLN A 177 -6.98 5.65 -8.52
CA GLN A 177 -7.34 4.57 -7.61
C GLN A 177 -8.17 3.54 -8.36
N SER A 178 -7.74 2.28 -8.30
CA SER A 178 -8.44 1.14 -8.89
C SER A 178 -8.38 -0.06 -7.94
N ASP A 179 -9.13 -1.10 -8.25
CA ASP A 179 -8.99 -2.39 -7.58
C ASP A 179 -7.70 -3.09 -8.01
N SER A 180 -7.17 -3.97 -7.17
CA SER A 180 -5.93 -4.71 -7.46
C SER A 180 -6.11 -5.77 -8.56
N THR A 181 -7.33 -6.01 -9.01
CA THR A 181 -7.70 -6.97 -10.06
C THR A 181 -8.06 -6.33 -11.39
N THR A 182 -7.91 -5.01 -11.51
CA THR A 182 -8.27 -4.26 -12.74
C THR A 182 -7.12 -4.19 -13.72
#